data_61441250576d24f640f8900bec5a0e8d
#
_entry.id   61441250576d24f640f8900bec5a0e8d
#
_cell.length_a   1.000
_cell.length_b   1.000
_cell.length_c   1.000
_cell.angle_alpha   90.00
_cell.angle_beta   90.00
_cell.angle_gamma   90.00
#
_symmetry.space_group_name_H-M   'P 1'
#
loop_
_entity.id
_entity.type
_entity.pdbx_description
1 polymer ?
#
loop_
_entity_poly.entity_id
_entity_poly.type
_entity_poly.pdbx_seq_one_letter_code
_entity_poly.pdbx_strand_id
1 'polypeptide(L)'
;IDEAKKKKETLQLKLWPKDLHDFLDEKLRTYFKIEAYTLDPSKYNQGSAVVIQTIPLDSIALESDPLKGLIKIDIINAQRGFSDPNTSNTNDTPKGIGSLSSQFRSYYDSHLNPSDTPDASDIDALDAIDMAQTTFDDKLKISFLPALTELEELGYPGFGNPKITLSSKVNPIDSLNHTSAVQFDVMRDSNSSLRLPEKYNGLGYQNLISMIFQLIRFRNEWMKTGKQEKNNSDHIEPLHLILIEEPEAHLHAQVQQVFIKKAYEILRNHNNLKEKELFSTQLVVSTHSSHIAHEVDFIKLRYFQRKQPLKDTEIPTATVVNLSKTFGGEDSTTKFAIRYLKTTHCDLFFADAVILVEGSAERMLLPHFMHYHFPELTTSYISILEIGGSHADKLRPLIENLGLSTLIITDADSIDPKDKNKAVVPQRKQGYKTNNSTLKTWIPNKELYDELLDLKKEQKTSTDFPIRVAY
;
A
#
# COMPACT_ATOMS: atom_id res chain seq x y z
N ILE A 1 -21.08 7.42 32.77
CA ILE A 1 -20.99 8.86 32.40
C ILE A 1 -22.36 9.50 32.46
N ASP A 2 -23.39 8.89 31.89
CA ASP A 2 -24.76 9.44 31.95
C ASP A 2 -25.38 9.45 33.34
N GLU A 3 -25.07 8.47 34.21
CA GLU A 3 -25.45 8.49 35.60
C GLU A 3 -24.72 9.57 36.43
N ALA A 4 -23.42 9.80 36.17
CA ALA A 4 -22.66 10.85 36.80
C ALA A 4 -23.14 12.25 36.35
N LYS A 5 -23.50 12.42 35.07
CA LYS A 5 -24.11 13.63 34.56
C LYS A 5 -25.48 13.93 35.18
N LYS A 6 -26.28 12.88 35.44
CA LYS A 6 -27.57 13.02 36.14
C LYS A 6 -27.43 13.47 37.58
N LYS A 7 -26.32 13.15 38.28
CA LYS A 7 -26.08 13.54 39.68
C LYS A 7 -25.49 14.96 39.86
N LYS A 8 -25.28 15.72 38.77
CA LYS A 8 -24.67 17.04 38.83
C LYS A 8 -23.32 17.12 39.57
N GLU A 9 -22.63 16.03 39.73
CA GLU A 9 -21.30 16.03 40.30
C GLU A 9 -20.33 16.47 39.24
N THR A 10 -19.67 17.59 39.46
CA THR A 10 -18.55 18.13 38.68
C THR A 10 -17.32 17.24 38.89
N LEU A 11 -17.39 15.99 38.55
CA LEU A 11 -16.23 15.13 38.42
C LEU A 11 -15.44 15.62 37.21
N GLN A 12 -14.27 16.18 37.45
CA GLN A 12 -13.29 16.47 36.38
C GLN A 12 -12.70 15.14 35.90
N LEU A 13 -13.49 14.36 35.17
CA LEU A 13 -13.06 13.09 34.57
C LEU A 13 -12.16 13.34 33.34
N LYS A 14 -11.06 14.08 33.53
CA LYS A 14 -10.06 14.32 32.49
C LYS A 14 -9.38 13.03 31.99
N LEU A 15 -9.44 11.97 32.81
CA LEU A 15 -8.80 10.67 32.52
C LEU A 15 -9.76 9.62 32.01
N TRP A 16 -11.05 9.96 31.83
CA TRP A 16 -12.06 9.03 31.33
C TRP A 16 -12.55 9.49 29.94
N PRO A 17 -12.74 8.56 29.01
CA PRO A 17 -13.23 8.88 27.67
C PRO A 17 -14.52 9.71 27.69
N LYS A 18 -14.61 10.73 26.84
CA LYS A 18 -15.76 11.64 26.77
C LYS A 18 -16.92 11.03 26.02
N ASP A 19 -16.61 10.23 25.01
CA ASP A 19 -17.56 9.58 24.14
C ASP A 19 -17.09 8.17 23.72
N LEU A 20 -17.85 7.53 22.85
CA LEU A 20 -17.52 6.18 22.38
C LEU A 20 -16.21 6.15 21.56
N HIS A 21 -15.92 7.19 20.80
CA HIS A 21 -14.70 7.27 20.00
C HIS A 21 -13.47 7.31 20.90
N ASP A 22 -13.44 8.22 21.86
CA ASP A 22 -12.36 8.33 22.84
C ASP A 22 -12.20 7.02 23.64
N PHE A 23 -13.31 6.34 23.97
CA PHE A 23 -13.28 5.03 24.64
C PHE A 23 -12.62 3.96 23.77
N LEU A 24 -12.98 3.88 22.50
CA LEU A 24 -12.40 2.89 21.60
C LEU A 24 -10.90 3.13 21.36
N ASP A 25 -10.50 4.39 21.26
CA ASP A 25 -9.10 4.75 21.05
C ASP A 25 -8.26 4.47 22.32
N GLU A 26 -8.69 4.95 23.48
CA GLU A 26 -7.88 4.90 24.70
C GLU A 26 -8.05 3.61 25.52
N LYS A 27 -9.25 3.00 25.52
CA LYS A 27 -9.63 1.97 26.49
C LYS A 27 -10.00 0.62 25.85
N LEU A 28 -10.18 0.53 24.54
CA LEU A 28 -10.59 -0.72 23.89
C LEU A 28 -9.73 -1.90 24.33
N ARG A 29 -8.40 -1.75 24.25
CA ARG A 29 -7.45 -2.82 24.60
C ARG A 29 -7.41 -3.17 26.08
N THR A 30 -7.90 -2.29 26.95
CA THR A 30 -7.97 -2.52 28.41
C THR A 30 -9.16 -3.40 28.76
N TYR A 31 -10.30 -3.21 28.08
CA TYR A 31 -11.56 -3.88 28.40
C TYR A 31 -11.91 -5.03 27.47
N PHE A 32 -11.30 -5.08 26.28
CA PHE A 32 -11.58 -6.11 25.28
C PHE A 32 -10.30 -6.87 24.94
N LYS A 33 -10.44 -8.18 24.83
CA LYS A 33 -9.40 -9.10 24.39
C LYS A 33 -9.81 -9.72 23.08
N ILE A 34 -8.87 -9.81 22.13
CA ILE A 34 -9.08 -10.58 20.90
C ILE A 34 -8.75 -12.03 21.23
N GLU A 35 -9.70 -12.91 20.98
CA GLU A 35 -9.53 -14.36 21.10
C GLU A 35 -9.83 -15.03 19.77
N ALA A 36 -9.03 -16.03 19.43
CA ALA A 36 -9.21 -16.84 18.23
C ALA A 36 -9.83 -18.20 18.60
N TYR A 37 -10.72 -18.70 17.76
CA TYR A 37 -11.37 -19.98 17.96
C TYR A 37 -11.31 -20.82 16.69
N THR A 38 -11.18 -22.15 16.85
CA THR A 38 -11.40 -23.07 15.75
C THR A 38 -12.89 -23.27 15.56
N LEU A 39 -13.39 -22.95 14.38
CA LEU A 39 -14.82 -23.05 14.05
C LEU A 39 -15.06 -24.25 13.13
N ASP A 40 -16.14 -24.97 13.38
CA ASP A 40 -16.64 -26.00 12.46
C ASP A 40 -17.56 -25.37 11.42
N PRO A 41 -17.17 -25.33 10.13
CA PRO A 41 -17.99 -24.71 9.09
C PRO A 41 -19.43 -25.30 8.98
N SER A 42 -19.62 -26.56 9.37
CA SER A 42 -20.94 -27.21 9.34
C SER A 42 -21.93 -26.65 10.35
N LYS A 43 -21.43 -26.02 11.42
CA LYS A 43 -22.26 -25.39 12.48
C LYS A 43 -22.71 -23.97 12.13
N TYR A 44 -22.26 -23.42 11.00
CA TYR A 44 -22.59 -22.05 10.58
C TYR A 44 -23.45 -22.08 9.32
N ASN A 45 -24.52 -21.31 9.32
CA ASN A 45 -25.37 -21.16 8.15
C ASN A 45 -24.61 -20.41 7.04
N GLN A 46 -24.46 -21.05 5.90
CA GLN A 46 -23.88 -20.46 4.68
C GLN A 46 -24.86 -19.54 3.91
N GLY A 47 -25.82 -18.95 4.61
CA GLY A 47 -26.79 -18.02 4.02
C GLY A 47 -26.14 -16.72 3.55
N SER A 48 -26.74 -16.11 2.53
CA SER A 48 -26.28 -14.91 1.82
C SER A 48 -26.25 -13.60 2.65
N ALA A 49 -26.69 -13.60 3.88
CA ALA A 49 -26.61 -12.45 4.77
C ALA A 49 -25.44 -12.62 5.75
N VAL A 50 -24.57 -11.62 5.84
CA VAL A 50 -23.52 -11.54 6.86
C VAL A 50 -24.20 -11.26 8.21
N VAL A 51 -24.78 -12.29 8.80
CA VAL A 51 -25.27 -12.21 10.18
C VAL A 51 -24.11 -12.59 11.08
N ILE A 52 -23.79 -11.72 12.02
CA ILE A 52 -22.83 -12.05 13.09
C ILE A 52 -23.41 -13.22 13.87
N GLN A 53 -22.75 -14.38 13.75
CA GLN A 53 -23.17 -15.59 14.45
C GLN A 53 -22.46 -15.65 15.81
N THR A 54 -23.18 -16.06 16.83
CA THR A 54 -22.59 -16.30 18.15
C THR A 54 -21.69 -17.53 18.10
N ILE A 55 -20.56 -17.45 18.80
CA ILE A 55 -19.65 -18.59 18.95
C ILE A 55 -20.37 -19.67 19.73
N PRO A 56 -20.33 -20.97 19.28
CA PRO A 56 -20.94 -22.08 20.04
C PRO A 56 -20.39 -22.17 21.47
N LEU A 57 -21.23 -22.51 22.40
CA LEU A 57 -20.89 -22.56 23.83
C LEU A 57 -19.78 -23.54 24.21
N ASP A 58 -19.55 -24.55 23.36
CA ASP A 58 -18.51 -25.56 23.49
C ASP A 58 -17.18 -25.19 22.81
N SER A 59 -17.09 -23.98 22.28
CA SER A 59 -15.86 -23.51 21.60
C SER A 59 -14.76 -23.16 22.60
N ILE A 60 -13.56 -23.66 22.33
CA ILE A 60 -12.37 -23.39 23.16
C ILE A 60 -11.51 -22.37 22.41
N ALA A 61 -11.09 -21.34 23.14
CA ALA A 61 -10.15 -20.36 22.60
C ALA A 61 -8.78 -20.98 22.35
N LEU A 62 -8.13 -20.61 21.26
CA LEU A 62 -6.77 -21.03 20.95
C LEU A 62 -5.77 -20.27 21.84
N GLU A 63 -4.85 -21.00 22.46
CA GLU A 63 -3.78 -20.41 23.30
C GLU A 63 -2.64 -19.81 22.49
N SER A 64 -2.50 -20.17 21.21
CA SER A 64 -1.44 -19.73 20.32
C SER A 64 -1.99 -18.96 19.12
N ASP A 65 -1.09 -18.28 18.41
CA ASP A 65 -1.43 -17.62 17.14
C ASP A 65 -2.06 -18.63 16.16
N PRO A 66 -3.33 -18.41 15.73
CA PRO A 66 -4.06 -19.32 14.86
C PRO A 66 -3.42 -19.46 13.46
N LEU A 67 -2.59 -18.51 13.05
CA LEU A 67 -1.95 -18.48 11.74
C LEU A 67 -0.53 -19.05 11.74
N LYS A 68 0.01 -19.39 12.93
CA LYS A 68 1.35 -19.93 13.07
C LYS A 68 1.51 -21.24 12.30
N GLY A 69 2.49 -21.31 11.42
CA GLY A 69 2.75 -22.47 10.57
C GLY A 69 1.83 -22.61 9.36
N LEU A 70 0.83 -21.72 9.19
CA LEU A 70 -0.05 -21.70 8.03
C LEU A 70 0.28 -20.55 7.10
N ILE A 71 0.57 -19.38 7.64
CA ILE A 71 0.80 -18.16 6.87
C ILE A 71 2.07 -17.47 7.37
N LYS A 72 3.01 -17.24 6.48
CA LYS A 72 4.12 -16.31 6.69
C LYS A 72 3.64 -14.92 6.25
N ILE A 73 3.71 -13.93 7.13
CA ILE A 73 3.29 -12.55 6.85
C ILE A 73 4.50 -11.64 6.89
N ASP A 74 4.73 -10.91 5.82
CA ASP A 74 5.78 -9.89 5.73
C ASP A 74 5.19 -8.56 5.25
N ILE A 75 5.67 -7.45 5.82
CA ILE A 75 5.12 -6.11 5.60
C ILE A 75 6.22 -5.15 5.18
N ILE A 76 5.95 -4.37 4.13
CA ILE A 76 6.73 -3.19 3.75
C ILE A 76 5.87 -1.96 4.06
N ASN A 77 6.24 -1.21 5.10
CA ASN A 77 5.51 -0.01 5.53
C ASN A 77 5.77 1.18 4.62
N ALA A 78 4.84 2.16 4.59
CA ALA A 78 4.99 3.41 3.84
C ALA A 78 6.20 4.23 4.33
N GLN A 79 6.40 4.32 5.64
CA GLN A 79 7.56 4.99 6.24
C GLN A 79 8.77 4.03 6.25
N ARG A 80 9.69 4.24 5.32
CA ARG A 80 10.85 3.36 5.09
C ARG A 80 12.16 3.87 5.69
N GLY A 81 12.13 4.95 6.47
CA GLY A 81 13.26 5.42 7.27
C GLY A 81 14.49 5.91 6.49
N PHE A 82 14.34 6.22 5.19
CA PHE A 82 15.36 6.96 4.45
C PHE A 82 15.25 8.43 4.85
N SER A 83 15.90 8.79 5.96
CA SER A 83 16.06 10.20 6.37
C SER A 83 17.15 10.85 5.52
N ASP A 84 16.97 12.14 5.23
CA ASP A 84 18.03 12.97 4.67
C ASP A 84 19.30 12.80 5.53
N PRO A 85 20.46 12.43 4.95
CA PRO A 85 21.69 12.26 5.71
C PRO A 85 22.13 13.50 6.49
N ASN A 86 21.53 14.67 6.22
CA ASN A 86 21.77 15.92 6.96
C ASN A 86 20.93 16.11 8.22
N THR A 87 19.94 15.24 8.51
CA THR A 87 19.09 15.34 9.72
C THR A 87 19.48 14.39 10.86
N SER A 88 20.65 13.77 10.82
CA SER A 88 21.10 12.71 11.72
C SER A 88 21.60 13.16 13.09
N ASN A 89 20.94 14.13 13.73
CA ASN A 89 21.31 14.56 15.09
C ASN A 89 20.19 14.45 16.15
N THR A 90 19.19 13.60 15.94
CA THR A 90 18.21 13.32 16.98
C THR A 90 18.14 11.82 17.28
N ASN A 91 18.31 11.48 18.57
CA ASN A 91 18.24 10.12 19.11
C ASN A 91 16.85 9.45 19.02
N ASP A 92 15.94 10.03 18.22
CA ASP A 92 14.54 9.61 18.04
C ASP A 92 14.25 9.09 16.65
N THR A 93 15.22 8.43 16.01
CA THR A 93 14.87 7.68 14.77
C THR A 93 13.99 6.49 15.14
N PRO A 94 12.75 6.41 14.62
CA PRO A 94 11.99 5.16 14.69
C PRO A 94 12.89 4.05 14.17
N LYS A 95 12.73 2.82 14.65
CA LYS A 95 13.39 1.61 14.13
C LYS A 95 12.96 1.38 12.67
N GLY A 96 13.28 2.34 11.79
CA GLY A 96 13.07 2.30 10.35
C GLY A 96 14.17 1.48 9.70
N ILE A 97 13.87 0.97 8.54
CA ILE A 97 14.79 0.27 7.66
C ILE A 97 15.94 1.25 7.36
N GLY A 98 17.11 0.98 7.90
CA GLY A 98 18.30 1.84 7.75
C GLY A 98 18.79 1.92 6.31
N SER A 99 19.95 2.58 6.10
CA SER A 99 20.61 2.70 4.79
C SER A 99 20.67 1.37 4.02
N LEU A 100 20.84 1.41 2.71
CA LEU A 100 21.03 0.18 1.91
C LEU A 100 22.19 -0.65 2.46
N SER A 101 23.29 -0.02 2.84
CA SER A 101 24.44 -0.68 3.48
C SER A 101 24.03 -1.47 4.73
N SER A 102 23.15 -0.92 5.58
CA SER A 102 22.67 -1.64 6.77
C SER A 102 21.75 -2.83 6.44
N GLN A 103 20.94 -2.71 5.39
CA GLN A 103 20.09 -3.81 4.92
C GLN A 103 20.92 -4.95 4.34
N PHE A 104 21.92 -4.64 3.50
CA PHE A 104 22.86 -5.62 2.94
C PHE A 104 23.67 -6.29 4.05
N ARG A 105 24.11 -5.53 5.05
CA ARG A 105 24.80 -6.08 6.23
C ARG A 105 23.92 -7.08 6.98
N SER A 106 22.68 -6.70 7.28
CA SER A 106 21.74 -7.59 7.98
C SER A 106 21.46 -8.87 7.19
N TYR A 107 21.32 -8.76 5.88
CA TYR A 107 21.14 -9.92 5.01
C TYR A 107 22.38 -10.83 5.00
N TYR A 108 23.58 -10.24 4.87
CA TYR A 108 24.85 -10.97 4.90
C TYR A 108 25.00 -11.71 6.23
N ASP A 109 24.74 -11.06 7.35
CA ASP A 109 24.80 -11.66 8.68
C ASP A 109 23.86 -12.87 8.82
N SER A 110 22.61 -12.71 8.37
CA SER A 110 21.59 -13.75 8.50
C SER A 110 21.76 -14.92 7.53
N HIS A 111 22.28 -14.68 6.32
CA HIS A 111 22.23 -15.68 5.24
C HIS A 111 23.57 -16.09 4.67
N LEU A 112 24.62 -15.27 4.81
CA LEU A 112 25.89 -15.45 4.13
C LEU A 112 27.10 -15.46 5.08
N ASN A 113 26.91 -15.15 6.37
CA ASN A 113 28.00 -15.02 7.32
C ASN A 113 28.77 -16.36 7.48
N PRO A 114 30.05 -16.43 7.08
CA PRO A 114 30.83 -17.65 7.17
C PRO A 114 31.18 -18.04 8.60
N SER A 115 31.08 -17.13 9.57
CA SER A 115 31.54 -17.35 10.96
C SER A 115 30.66 -18.33 11.73
N ASP A 116 29.35 -18.42 11.39
CA ASP A 116 28.40 -19.25 12.13
C ASP A 116 28.42 -20.73 11.65
N THR A 117 28.34 -20.92 10.32
CA THR A 117 28.32 -22.25 9.70
C THR A 117 29.10 -22.22 8.39
N PRO A 118 30.47 -22.30 8.46
CA PRO A 118 31.28 -22.20 7.27
C PRO A 118 31.07 -23.42 6.35
N ASP A 119 31.04 -23.17 5.05
CA ASP A 119 31.10 -24.19 4.01
C ASP A 119 32.47 -24.21 3.35
N ALA A 120 32.68 -25.14 2.40
CA ALA A 120 33.97 -25.29 1.75
C ALA A 120 34.44 -24.04 0.98
N SER A 121 33.53 -23.20 0.52
CA SER A 121 33.83 -21.94 -0.19
C SER A 121 34.20 -20.79 0.75
N ASP A 122 33.85 -20.92 2.02
CA ASP A 122 34.13 -19.90 3.04
C ASP A 122 35.53 -20.03 3.62
N ILE A 123 36.15 -21.24 3.55
CA ILE A 123 37.43 -21.55 4.20
C ILE A 123 38.51 -20.60 3.70
N ASP A 124 38.67 -20.44 2.40
CA ASP A 124 39.68 -19.55 1.80
C ASP A 124 39.52 -18.09 2.26
N ALA A 125 38.25 -17.63 2.39
CA ALA A 125 37.95 -16.29 2.85
C ALA A 125 38.25 -16.10 4.34
N LEU A 126 37.97 -17.12 5.18
CA LEU A 126 38.27 -17.12 6.61
C LEU A 126 39.79 -17.16 6.85
N ASP A 127 40.55 -17.97 6.09
CA ASP A 127 42.00 -18.02 6.15
C ASP A 127 42.62 -16.67 5.77
N ALA A 128 42.12 -16.01 4.72
CA ALA A 128 42.59 -14.70 4.34
C ALA A 128 42.33 -13.62 5.42
N ILE A 129 41.19 -13.68 6.11
CA ILE A 129 40.87 -12.80 7.22
C ILE A 129 41.79 -13.06 8.42
N ASP A 130 42.03 -14.33 8.78
CA ASP A 130 42.91 -14.72 9.88
C ASP A 130 44.37 -14.26 9.63
N MET A 131 44.87 -14.45 8.41
CA MET A 131 46.17 -13.93 8.00
C MET A 131 46.27 -12.41 8.09
N ALA A 132 45.21 -11.70 7.65
CA ALA A 132 45.17 -10.25 7.74
C ALA A 132 45.13 -9.78 9.20
N GLN A 133 44.36 -10.43 10.05
CA GLN A 133 44.26 -10.16 11.47
C GLN A 133 45.61 -10.38 12.18
N THR A 134 46.25 -11.49 11.93
CA THR A 134 47.59 -11.81 12.49
C THR A 134 48.62 -10.76 12.09
N THR A 135 48.63 -10.37 10.80
CA THR A 135 49.54 -9.32 10.30
C THR A 135 49.27 -7.97 10.98
N PHE A 136 48.02 -7.63 11.19
CA PHE A 136 47.63 -6.39 11.86
C PHE A 136 47.99 -6.41 13.35
N ASP A 137 47.76 -7.51 14.05
CA ASP A 137 48.11 -7.71 15.46
C ASP A 137 49.62 -7.59 15.69
N ASP A 138 50.44 -8.13 14.81
CA ASP A 138 51.90 -7.98 14.88
C ASP A 138 52.34 -6.51 14.69
N LYS A 139 51.66 -5.78 13.79
CA LYS A 139 51.90 -4.34 13.63
C LYS A 139 51.48 -3.55 14.85
N LEU A 140 50.33 -3.88 15.44
CA LEU A 140 49.86 -3.24 16.70
C LEU A 140 50.86 -3.46 17.82
N LYS A 141 51.32 -4.71 18.04
CA LYS A 141 52.30 -5.03 19.05
C LYS A 141 53.56 -4.20 18.89
N ILE A 142 54.12 -4.12 17.67
CA ILE A 142 55.32 -3.33 17.38
C ILE A 142 55.06 -1.82 17.63
N SER A 143 53.92 -1.32 17.19
CA SER A 143 53.60 0.10 17.31
C SER A 143 53.39 0.57 18.77
N PHE A 144 52.83 -0.31 19.60
CA PHE A 144 52.56 -0.02 21.01
C PHE A 144 53.68 -0.44 21.97
N LEU A 145 54.71 -1.18 21.47
CA LEU A 145 55.81 -1.63 22.29
C LEU A 145 56.46 -0.52 23.10
N PRO A 146 56.77 0.70 22.54
CA PRO A 146 57.34 1.78 23.34
C PRO A 146 56.47 2.18 24.53
N ALA A 147 55.16 2.35 24.29
CA ALA A 147 54.19 2.75 25.32
C ALA A 147 54.03 1.67 26.41
N LEU A 148 54.04 0.41 26.03
CA LEU A 148 53.97 -0.73 26.96
C LEU A 148 55.27 -0.81 27.81
N THR A 149 56.43 -0.52 27.22
CA THR A 149 57.72 -0.46 27.92
C THR A 149 57.73 0.66 28.94
N GLU A 150 57.25 1.84 28.57
CA GLU A 150 57.12 2.96 29.55
C GLU A 150 56.20 2.65 30.72
N LEU A 151 55.09 1.90 30.47
CA LEU A 151 54.21 1.43 31.54
C LEU A 151 54.89 0.40 32.45
N GLU A 152 55.70 -0.50 31.90
CA GLU A 152 56.48 -1.46 32.71
C GLU A 152 57.56 -0.75 33.54
N GLU A 153 58.21 0.28 33.03
CA GLU A 153 59.18 1.12 33.75
C GLU A 153 58.55 1.87 34.93
N LEU A 154 57.27 2.27 34.79
CA LEU A 154 56.48 2.86 35.87
C LEU A 154 55.98 1.84 36.91
N GLY A 155 56.34 0.55 36.74
CA GLY A 155 55.96 -0.55 37.65
C GLY A 155 54.53 -1.05 37.44
N TYR A 156 53.96 -0.80 36.29
CA TYR A 156 52.61 -1.28 35.94
C TYR A 156 52.74 -2.35 34.81
N PRO A 157 52.13 -3.53 34.92
CA PRO A 157 51.09 -3.93 35.89
C PRO A 157 51.56 -4.41 37.27
N GLY A 158 52.81 -4.32 37.60
CA GLY A 158 53.36 -4.77 38.87
C GLY A 158 53.65 -6.28 38.94
N PHE A 159 54.44 -6.62 39.99
CA PHE A 159 54.89 -7.98 40.17
C PHE A 159 53.73 -8.95 40.45
N GLY A 160 53.52 -9.94 39.59
CA GLY A 160 52.43 -10.93 39.73
C GLY A 160 51.12 -10.63 39.01
N ASN A 161 50.98 -9.45 38.41
CA ASN A 161 49.82 -9.15 37.56
C ASN A 161 50.01 -9.62 36.11
N PRO A 162 48.92 -9.95 35.41
CA PRO A 162 48.98 -10.35 34.00
C PRO A 162 49.50 -9.22 33.11
N LYS A 163 50.34 -9.54 32.13
CA LYS A 163 50.83 -8.57 31.14
C LYS A 163 49.72 -8.08 30.22
N ILE A 164 49.79 -6.83 29.84
CA ILE A 164 48.89 -6.25 28.84
C ILE A 164 49.28 -6.79 27.46
N THR A 165 48.33 -7.33 26.77
CA THR A 165 48.47 -7.75 25.36
C THR A 165 47.40 -7.06 24.52
N LEU A 166 47.75 -6.69 23.29
CA LEU A 166 46.83 -6.12 22.33
C LEU A 166 46.51 -7.15 21.25
N SER A 167 45.23 -7.33 20.98
CA SER A 167 44.76 -8.12 19.85
C SER A 167 43.63 -7.38 19.15
N SER A 168 43.60 -7.44 17.84
CA SER A 168 42.46 -6.94 17.02
C SER A 168 41.47 -8.07 16.78
N LYS A 169 40.27 -7.72 16.38
CA LYS A 169 39.30 -8.67 15.84
C LYS A 169 38.78 -8.14 14.51
N VAL A 170 39.09 -8.80 13.43
CA VAL A 170 38.57 -8.49 12.10
C VAL A 170 37.31 -9.32 11.90
N ASN A 171 36.17 -8.65 11.91
CA ASN A 171 34.89 -9.30 11.67
C ASN A 171 34.40 -8.93 10.26
N PRO A 172 34.12 -9.90 9.36
CA PRO A 172 33.66 -9.63 8.00
C PRO A 172 32.43 -8.72 7.94
N ILE A 173 31.55 -8.82 8.93
CA ILE A 173 30.31 -8.01 9.02
C ILE A 173 30.64 -6.54 9.22
N ASP A 174 31.69 -6.22 9.97
CA ASP A 174 32.06 -4.83 10.27
C ASP A 174 32.62 -4.12 9.04
N SER A 175 33.13 -4.86 8.05
CA SER A 175 33.54 -4.30 6.76
C SER A 175 32.38 -3.74 5.93
N LEU A 176 31.14 -4.13 6.22
CA LEU A 176 29.92 -3.57 5.62
C LEU A 176 29.30 -2.45 6.46
N ASN A 177 29.90 -2.10 7.60
CA ASN A 177 29.36 -1.08 8.52
C ASN A 177 29.87 0.33 8.21
N HIS A 178 29.82 0.73 6.95
CA HIS A 178 30.16 2.09 6.57
C HIS A 178 29.27 2.59 5.41
N THR A 179 29.07 3.89 5.33
CA THR A 179 28.15 4.56 4.39
C THR A 179 28.52 4.41 2.90
N SER A 180 29.65 3.79 2.61
CA SER A 180 30.13 3.54 1.24
C SER A 180 30.22 2.04 0.92
N ALA A 181 29.62 1.16 1.73
CA ALA A 181 29.60 -0.27 1.45
C ALA A 181 28.81 -0.59 0.18
N VAL A 182 27.69 0.12 -0.05
CA VAL A 182 26.96 0.08 -1.31
C VAL A 182 27.44 1.22 -2.21
N GLN A 183 27.89 0.89 -3.40
CA GLN A 183 28.41 1.85 -4.39
C GLN A 183 27.74 1.61 -5.74
N PHE A 184 27.65 2.67 -6.54
CA PHE A 184 27.07 2.65 -7.88
C PHE A 184 28.12 3.02 -8.92
N ASP A 185 28.32 2.17 -9.91
CA ASP A 185 29.20 2.47 -11.03
C ASP A 185 28.53 3.48 -11.97
N VAL A 186 29.16 4.64 -12.18
CA VAL A 186 28.61 5.73 -12.98
C VAL A 186 28.97 5.59 -14.47
N MET A 187 30.08 4.93 -14.78
CA MET A 187 30.54 4.73 -16.16
C MET A 187 30.52 3.24 -16.52
N ARG A 188 29.97 2.94 -17.71
CA ARG A 188 29.92 1.58 -18.27
C ARG A 188 31.21 1.14 -18.97
N ASP A 189 32.19 2.01 -19.11
CA ASP A 189 33.45 1.69 -19.81
C ASP A 189 34.44 1.06 -18.84
N SER A 190 35.00 -0.07 -19.25
CA SER A 190 35.83 -0.99 -18.48
C SER A 190 37.16 -0.44 -17.95
N ASN A 191 37.52 0.82 -18.27
CA ASN A 191 38.80 1.41 -17.87
C ASN A 191 38.75 2.54 -16.84
N SER A 192 37.57 3.00 -16.44
CA SER A 192 37.44 4.01 -15.37
C SER A 192 36.29 3.63 -14.41
N SER A 193 36.65 3.13 -13.24
CA SER A 193 35.66 2.79 -12.17
C SER A 193 35.38 4.04 -11.33
N LEU A 194 34.56 4.95 -11.83
CA LEU A 194 34.01 6.01 -11.00
C LEU A 194 32.82 5.43 -10.25
N ARG A 195 32.97 5.29 -8.93
CA ARG A 195 31.95 4.74 -8.02
C ARG A 195 31.44 5.82 -7.09
N LEU A 196 30.13 5.91 -6.97
CA LEU A 196 29.49 6.83 -6.03
C LEU A 196 28.86 6.04 -4.88
N PRO A 197 29.10 6.43 -3.61
CA PRO A 197 28.38 5.90 -2.46
C PRO A 197 26.86 6.11 -2.56
N GLU A 198 26.08 5.29 -1.84
CA GLU A 198 24.61 5.29 -1.88
C GLU A 198 24.00 6.67 -1.61
N LYS A 199 24.63 7.50 -0.75
CA LYS A 199 24.14 8.84 -0.38
C LYS A 199 24.05 9.83 -1.55
N TYR A 200 24.73 9.57 -2.67
CA TYR A 200 24.66 10.40 -3.87
C TYR A 200 23.55 10.00 -4.83
N ASN A 201 22.82 8.92 -4.53
CA ASN A 201 21.62 8.56 -5.29
C ASN A 201 20.37 9.21 -4.72
N GLY A 202 19.45 9.58 -5.60
CA GLY A 202 18.16 10.12 -5.17
C GLY A 202 17.34 9.12 -4.34
N LEU A 203 16.56 9.62 -3.41
CA LEU A 203 15.72 8.82 -2.49
C LEU A 203 14.83 7.81 -3.20
N GLY A 204 14.29 8.17 -4.38
CA GLY A 204 13.46 7.23 -5.16
C GLY A 204 14.22 5.99 -5.59
N TYR A 205 15.48 6.15 -6.01
CA TYR A 205 16.29 5.01 -6.43
C TYR A 205 16.69 4.11 -5.24
N GLN A 206 17.08 4.73 -4.12
CA GLN A 206 17.37 4.01 -2.89
C GLN A 206 16.15 3.24 -2.39
N ASN A 207 14.98 3.87 -2.42
CA ASN A 207 13.72 3.27 -2.01
C ASN A 207 13.34 2.07 -2.90
N LEU A 208 13.47 2.20 -4.22
CA LEU A 208 13.21 1.09 -5.14
C LEU A 208 14.12 -0.12 -4.84
N ILE A 209 15.43 0.12 -4.72
CA ILE A 209 16.40 -0.96 -4.45
C ILE A 209 16.08 -1.62 -3.11
N SER A 210 15.79 -0.82 -2.08
CA SER A 210 15.40 -1.32 -0.77
C SER A 210 14.15 -2.23 -0.83
N MET A 211 13.09 -1.80 -1.52
CA MET A 211 11.90 -2.62 -1.66
C MET A 211 12.18 -3.94 -2.38
N ILE A 212 12.90 -3.89 -3.50
CA ILE A 212 13.28 -5.10 -4.26
C ILE A 212 14.08 -6.05 -3.35
N PHE A 213 15.05 -5.50 -2.62
CA PHE A 213 15.91 -6.29 -1.74
C PHE A 213 15.12 -6.92 -0.58
N GLN A 214 14.16 -6.19 0.00
CA GLN A 214 13.25 -6.74 1.02
C GLN A 214 12.39 -7.87 0.46
N LEU A 215 11.84 -7.75 -0.76
CA LEU A 215 11.09 -8.83 -1.39
C LEU A 215 11.95 -10.09 -1.58
N ILE A 216 13.21 -9.92 -2.01
CA ILE A 216 14.16 -11.02 -2.14
C ILE A 216 14.42 -11.66 -0.78
N ARG A 217 14.66 -10.84 0.26
CA ARG A 217 14.89 -11.30 1.63
C ARG A 217 13.68 -12.08 2.16
N PHE A 218 12.48 -11.56 2.08
CA PHE A 218 11.25 -12.22 2.51
C PHE A 218 11.04 -13.57 1.83
N ARG A 219 11.26 -13.63 0.51
CA ARG A 219 11.24 -14.91 -0.22
C ARG A 219 12.25 -15.91 0.32
N ASN A 220 13.48 -15.48 0.55
CA ASN A 220 14.57 -16.36 0.98
C ASN A 220 14.36 -16.82 2.43
N GLU A 221 13.87 -15.94 3.32
CA GLU A 221 13.47 -16.28 4.68
C GLU A 221 12.32 -17.29 4.71
N TRP A 222 11.30 -17.09 3.85
CA TRP A 222 10.19 -18.02 3.73
C TRP A 222 10.62 -19.39 3.21
N MET A 223 11.47 -19.41 2.18
CA MET A 223 11.99 -20.65 1.59
C MET A 223 13.14 -21.26 2.40
N LYS A 224 13.52 -20.62 3.53
CA LYS A 224 14.61 -21.06 4.40
C LYS A 224 15.90 -21.34 3.64
N THR A 225 16.24 -20.46 2.69
CA THR A 225 17.44 -20.61 1.86
C THR A 225 18.67 -19.98 2.53
N GLY A 226 19.84 -20.50 2.22
CA GLY A 226 21.10 -20.04 2.78
C GLY A 226 21.45 -20.74 4.11
N LYS A 227 22.28 -20.11 4.93
CA LYS A 227 22.81 -20.72 6.16
C LYS A 227 21.76 -20.94 7.25
N GLN A 228 20.58 -20.33 7.14
CA GLN A 228 19.44 -20.60 8.03
C GLN A 228 18.78 -21.98 7.82
N GLU A 229 19.06 -22.65 6.71
CA GLU A 229 18.51 -23.97 6.38
C GLU A 229 18.81 -25.04 7.44
N LYS A 230 19.96 -24.91 8.12
CA LYS A 230 20.45 -25.92 9.10
C LYS A 230 19.83 -25.82 10.49
N ASN A 231 19.13 -24.71 10.83
CA ASN A 231 18.72 -24.42 12.21
C ASN A 231 17.22 -24.52 12.48
N ASN A 232 16.36 -24.74 11.48
CA ASN A 232 14.92 -24.71 11.65
C ASN A 232 14.21 -25.96 11.15
N SER A 233 13.08 -26.27 11.81
CA SER A 233 12.16 -27.35 11.42
C SER A 233 11.85 -27.31 9.93
N ASP A 234 11.70 -28.49 9.31
CA ASP A 234 11.41 -28.66 7.86
C ASP A 234 10.08 -28.07 7.36
N HIS A 235 9.35 -27.37 8.23
CA HIS A 235 8.03 -26.83 7.92
C HIS A 235 8.14 -25.45 7.28
N ILE A 236 7.70 -25.36 6.03
CA ILE A 236 7.51 -24.10 5.30
C ILE A 236 6.02 -23.80 5.25
N GLU A 237 5.62 -22.59 5.62
CA GLU A 237 4.22 -22.18 5.59
C GLU A 237 3.66 -22.27 4.16
N PRO A 238 2.47 -22.85 3.95
CA PRO A 238 1.91 -23.03 2.61
C PRO A 238 1.51 -21.71 1.93
N LEU A 239 1.27 -20.64 2.71
CA LEU A 239 0.92 -19.32 2.20
C LEU A 239 1.93 -18.26 2.67
N HIS A 240 2.47 -17.51 1.73
CA HIS A 240 3.23 -16.29 1.97
C HIS A 240 2.37 -15.07 1.62
N LEU A 241 1.97 -14.30 2.63
CA LEU A 241 1.23 -13.06 2.49
C LEU A 241 2.16 -11.87 2.64
N ILE A 242 2.26 -11.07 1.59
CA ILE A 242 3.08 -9.85 1.58
C ILE A 242 2.17 -8.64 1.49
N LEU A 243 2.34 -7.71 2.40
CA LEU A 243 1.63 -6.44 2.45
C LEU A 243 2.62 -5.32 2.11
N ILE A 244 2.31 -4.49 1.11
CA ILE A 244 3.12 -3.33 0.75
C ILE A 244 2.25 -2.07 0.88
N GLU A 245 2.69 -1.15 1.71
CA GLU A 245 2.03 0.14 1.87
C GLU A 245 2.69 1.20 1.01
N GLU A 246 1.88 1.89 0.22
CA GLU A 246 2.25 3.05 -0.59
C GLU A 246 3.61 2.93 -1.29
N PRO A 247 3.80 1.93 -2.19
CA PRO A 247 5.08 1.75 -2.86
C PRO A 247 5.48 2.95 -3.72
N GLU A 248 4.54 3.82 -4.07
CA GLU A 248 4.76 5.06 -4.82
C GLU A 248 5.57 6.11 -4.09
N ALA A 249 5.69 6.04 -2.77
CA ALA A 249 6.41 7.03 -1.98
C ALA A 249 7.84 7.22 -2.53
N HIS A 250 8.16 8.45 -2.95
CA HIS A 250 9.42 8.86 -3.57
C HIS A 250 9.76 8.21 -4.93
N LEU A 251 8.86 7.43 -5.54
CA LEU A 251 9.11 6.83 -6.84
C LEU A 251 8.53 7.66 -7.98
N HIS A 252 9.30 7.80 -9.07
CA HIS A 252 8.77 8.34 -10.32
C HIS A 252 7.71 7.41 -10.93
N ALA A 253 6.70 7.97 -11.59
CA ALA A 253 5.56 7.24 -12.14
C ALA A 253 5.93 5.99 -12.97
N GLN A 254 6.92 6.09 -13.85
CA GLN A 254 7.40 4.95 -14.66
C GLN A 254 7.98 3.82 -13.80
N VAL A 255 8.67 4.18 -12.73
CA VAL A 255 9.26 3.20 -11.80
C VAL A 255 8.18 2.49 -11.00
N GLN A 256 7.12 3.22 -10.59
CA GLN A 256 5.95 2.63 -9.93
C GLN A 256 5.32 1.53 -10.79
N GLN A 257 5.12 1.81 -12.08
CA GLN A 257 4.53 0.87 -13.03
C GLN A 257 5.40 -0.38 -13.23
N VAL A 258 6.71 -0.21 -13.36
CA VAL A 258 7.64 -1.35 -13.51
C VAL A 258 7.69 -2.18 -12.22
N PHE A 259 7.75 -1.51 -11.07
CA PHE A 259 7.80 -2.19 -9.76
C PHE A 259 6.59 -3.08 -9.55
N ILE A 260 5.37 -2.57 -9.74
CA ILE A 260 4.15 -3.35 -9.49
C ILE A 260 4.03 -4.56 -10.42
N LYS A 261 4.49 -4.45 -11.67
CA LYS A 261 4.55 -5.58 -12.62
C LYS A 261 5.52 -6.66 -12.18
N LYS A 262 6.65 -6.28 -11.60
CA LYS A 262 7.76 -7.19 -11.31
C LYS A 262 7.78 -7.71 -9.87
N ALA A 263 7.14 -7.04 -8.93
CA ALA A 263 7.16 -7.40 -7.52
C ALA A 263 6.71 -8.87 -7.29
N TYR A 264 5.64 -9.30 -7.92
CA TYR A 264 5.16 -10.67 -7.82
C TYR A 264 6.13 -11.70 -8.44
N GLU A 265 6.73 -11.37 -9.58
CA GLU A 265 7.72 -12.24 -10.25
C GLU A 265 8.96 -12.42 -9.36
N ILE A 266 9.43 -11.34 -8.70
CA ILE A 266 10.57 -11.39 -7.77
C ILE A 266 10.27 -12.34 -6.62
N LEU A 267 9.07 -12.24 -6.02
CA LEU A 267 8.65 -13.12 -4.94
C LEU A 267 8.56 -14.60 -5.35
N ARG A 268 8.22 -14.87 -6.59
CA ARG A 268 8.09 -16.24 -7.13
C ARG A 268 9.35 -16.77 -7.80
N ASN A 269 10.44 -15.97 -7.91
CA ASN A 269 11.66 -16.38 -8.59
C ASN A 269 12.55 -17.27 -7.71
N HIS A 270 12.07 -18.48 -7.43
CA HIS A 270 12.81 -19.50 -6.71
C HIS A 270 12.45 -20.88 -7.26
N ASN A 271 13.41 -21.82 -7.37
CA ASN A 271 13.19 -23.13 -7.97
C ASN A 271 12.07 -23.91 -7.28
N ASN A 272 12.06 -23.95 -5.95
CA ASN A 272 11.02 -24.63 -5.17
C ASN A 272 9.61 -24.05 -5.37
N LEU A 273 9.50 -22.79 -5.80
CA LEU A 273 8.22 -22.11 -6.04
C LEU A 273 7.71 -22.29 -7.48
N LYS A 274 8.61 -22.63 -8.42
CA LYS A 274 8.24 -22.89 -9.81
C LYS A 274 7.67 -24.29 -10.02
N GLU A 275 8.18 -25.27 -9.26
CA GLU A 275 7.90 -26.69 -9.44
C GLU A 275 6.80 -27.23 -8.50
N LYS A 276 6.46 -26.50 -7.42
CA LYS A 276 5.51 -26.98 -6.42
C LYS A 276 4.27 -26.07 -6.36
N GLU A 277 3.12 -26.63 -6.74
CA GLU A 277 1.81 -25.99 -6.56
C GLU A 277 1.39 -25.85 -5.09
N LEU A 278 2.13 -26.47 -4.16
CA LEU A 278 1.84 -26.51 -2.74
C LEU A 278 2.04 -25.17 -2.02
N PHE A 279 2.81 -24.24 -2.61
CA PHE A 279 3.14 -22.95 -2.01
C PHE A 279 2.49 -21.79 -2.76
N SER A 280 1.67 -21.05 -2.06
CA SER A 280 0.99 -19.87 -2.59
C SER A 280 1.61 -18.57 -2.10
N THR A 281 1.66 -17.57 -2.98
CA THR A 281 2.06 -16.21 -2.63
C THR A 281 0.90 -15.27 -2.90
N GLN A 282 0.53 -14.47 -1.91
CA GLN A 282 -0.46 -13.41 -2.06
C GLN A 282 0.20 -12.06 -1.79
N LEU A 283 0.14 -11.18 -2.78
CA LEU A 283 0.65 -9.80 -2.67
C LEU A 283 -0.54 -8.84 -2.57
N VAL A 284 -0.58 -8.06 -1.50
CA VAL A 284 -1.57 -7.00 -1.28
C VAL A 284 -0.83 -5.67 -1.21
N VAL A 285 -1.29 -4.70 -2.00
CA VAL A 285 -0.66 -3.39 -2.11
C VAL A 285 -1.70 -2.32 -1.84
N SER A 286 -1.48 -1.48 -0.84
CA SER A 286 -2.25 -0.25 -0.66
C SER A 286 -1.57 0.88 -1.43
N THR A 287 -2.34 1.71 -2.12
CA THR A 287 -1.80 2.78 -2.96
C THR A 287 -2.78 3.94 -3.13
N HIS A 288 -2.23 5.14 -3.24
CA HIS A 288 -2.92 6.35 -3.69
C HIS A 288 -2.50 6.75 -5.12
N SER A 289 -1.75 5.90 -5.83
CA SER A 289 -1.25 6.18 -7.16
C SER A 289 -2.16 5.68 -8.27
N SER A 290 -2.63 6.59 -9.11
CA SER A 290 -3.34 6.24 -10.35
C SER A 290 -2.47 5.42 -11.31
N HIS A 291 -1.15 5.61 -11.28
CA HIS A 291 -0.21 4.86 -12.11
C HIS A 291 -0.13 3.38 -11.73
N ILE A 292 -0.17 3.07 -10.43
CA ILE A 292 -0.23 1.69 -9.95
C ILE A 292 -1.59 1.07 -10.28
N ALA A 293 -2.69 1.79 -10.03
CA ALA A 293 -4.03 1.33 -10.35
C ALA A 293 -4.21 1.05 -11.84
N HIS A 294 -3.57 1.85 -12.71
CA HIS A 294 -3.57 1.66 -14.16
C HIS A 294 -2.91 0.33 -14.58
N GLU A 295 -1.83 -0.07 -13.93
CA GLU A 295 -1.08 -1.27 -14.31
C GLU A 295 -1.70 -2.58 -13.82
N VAL A 296 -2.44 -2.55 -12.73
CA VAL A 296 -3.07 -3.74 -12.14
C VAL A 296 -4.37 -4.09 -12.87
N ASP A 297 -4.69 -5.37 -13.02
CA ASP A 297 -5.96 -5.80 -13.58
C ASP A 297 -7.13 -5.30 -12.72
N PHE A 298 -8.16 -4.76 -13.38
CA PHE A 298 -9.33 -4.17 -12.73
C PHE A 298 -10.01 -5.13 -11.74
N ILE A 299 -10.06 -6.41 -12.07
CA ILE A 299 -10.64 -7.45 -11.21
C ILE A 299 -9.89 -7.64 -9.88
N LYS A 300 -8.63 -7.23 -9.82
CA LYS A 300 -7.79 -7.32 -8.61
C LYS A 300 -7.94 -6.10 -7.71
N LEU A 301 -8.57 -5.03 -8.19
CA LEU A 301 -8.75 -3.81 -7.41
C LEU A 301 -9.80 -3.98 -6.33
N ARG A 302 -9.50 -3.42 -5.16
CA ARG A 302 -10.39 -3.31 -4.01
C ARG A 302 -10.40 -1.85 -3.57
N TYR A 303 -11.57 -1.24 -3.61
CA TYR A 303 -11.74 0.16 -3.25
C TYR A 303 -12.20 0.27 -1.80
N PHE A 304 -11.44 1.01 -0.99
CA PHE A 304 -11.77 1.28 0.40
C PHE A 304 -12.57 2.58 0.48
N GLN A 305 -13.84 2.46 0.77
CA GLN A 305 -14.76 3.57 0.91
C GLN A 305 -14.98 3.89 2.38
N ARG A 306 -14.71 5.14 2.77
CA ARG A 306 -15.07 5.66 4.09
C ARG A 306 -16.55 6.06 4.09
N LYS A 307 -17.30 5.54 5.03
CA LYS A 307 -18.70 5.91 5.28
C LYS A 307 -18.78 6.83 6.48
N GLN A 308 -19.37 7.99 6.28
CA GLN A 308 -19.63 8.92 7.36
C GLN A 308 -20.75 8.37 8.27
N PRO A 309 -20.71 8.66 9.56
CA PRO A 309 -21.77 8.28 10.47
C PRO A 309 -23.07 9.03 10.13
N LEU A 310 -24.20 8.36 10.26
CA LEU A 310 -25.52 8.97 10.05
C LEU A 310 -25.97 9.81 11.27
N LYS A 311 -25.35 9.56 12.44
CA LYS A 311 -25.61 10.24 13.71
C LYS A 311 -24.31 10.58 14.40
N ASP A 312 -24.28 11.66 15.15
CA ASP A 312 -23.10 12.12 15.94
C ASP A 312 -22.59 11.08 16.96
N THR A 313 -23.41 10.08 17.28
CA THR A 313 -23.05 8.99 18.21
C THR A 313 -22.46 7.75 17.51
N GLU A 314 -22.42 7.74 16.19
CA GLU A 314 -21.90 6.64 15.41
C GLU A 314 -20.43 6.89 15.02
N ILE A 315 -19.69 5.82 14.80
CA ILE A 315 -18.28 5.89 14.40
C ILE A 315 -18.20 5.79 12.87
N PRO A 316 -17.35 6.60 12.22
CA PRO A 316 -17.07 6.42 10.81
C PRO A 316 -16.56 5.01 10.53
N THR A 317 -17.09 4.36 9.51
CA THR A 317 -16.71 3.00 9.12
C THR A 317 -16.09 2.98 7.74
N ALA A 318 -15.28 1.97 7.46
CA ALA A 318 -14.79 1.69 6.13
C ALA A 318 -15.44 0.42 5.57
N THR A 319 -15.75 0.44 4.29
CA THR A 319 -16.23 -0.73 3.56
C THR A 319 -15.33 -1.01 2.37
N VAL A 320 -15.19 -2.27 1.99
CA VAL A 320 -14.37 -2.68 0.85
C VAL A 320 -15.27 -3.04 -0.32
N VAL A 321 -15.17 -2.26 -1.40
CA VAL A 321 -15.89 -2.50 -2.64
C VAL A 321 -15.03 -3.40 -3.55
N ASN A 322 -15.56 -4.56 -3.91
CA ASN A 322 -14.89 -5.46 -4.84
C ASN A 322 -15.23 -5.07 -6.27
N LEU A 323 -14.29 -4.42 -6.96
CA LEU A 323 -14.52 -3.92 -8.31
C LEU A 323 -14.72 -5.02 -9.36
N SER A 324 -14.29 -6.27 -9.08
CA SER A 324 -14.55 -7.40 -9.98
C SER A 324 -16.04 -7.70 -10.16
N LYS A 325 -16.87 -7.32 -9.20
CA LYS A 325 -18.32 -7.58 -9.20
C LYS A 325 -19.15 -6.39 -9.73
N THR A 326 -18.50 -5.26 -10.02
CA THR A 326 -19.16 -3.99 -10.34
C THR A 326 -19.97 -4.09 -11.64
N PHE A 327 -19.46 -4.77 -12.63
CA PHE A 327 -20.06 -4.82 -13.98
C PHE A 327 -20.70 -6.17 -14.33
N GLY A 328 -21.04 -7.01 -13.43
CA GLY A 328 -21.92 -8.17 -13.59
C GLY A 328 -21.61 -9.22 -14.67
N GLY A 329 -20.73 -8.97 -15.63
CA GLY A 329 -20.47 -9.90 -16.75
C GLY A 329 -19.34 -9.44 -17.67
N GLU A 330 -18.99 -10.28 -18.68
CA GLU A 330 -17.96 -9.99 -19.69
C GLU A 330 -18.56 -9.41 -21.00
N ASP A 331 -19.60 -8.58 -20.90
CA ASP A 331 -20.19 -7.97 -22.08
C ASP A 331 -19.30 -6.86 -22.69
N SER A 332 -19.69 -6.37 -23.86
CA SER A 332 -18.95 -5.32 -24.57
C SER A 332 -18.91 -4.00 -23.79
N THR A 333 -19.95 -3.71 -23.01
CA THR A 333 -20.07 -2.50 -22.17
C THR A 333 -19.09 -2.53 -21.02
N THR A 334 -18.99 -3.66 -20.33
CA THR A 334 -18.00 -3.90 -19.27
C THR A 334 -16.58 -3.74 -19.78
N LYS A 335 -16.26 -4.37 -20.93
CA LYS A 335 -14.93 -4.26 -21.54
C LYS A 335 -14.60 -2.82 -21.95
N PHE A 336 -15.58 -2.08 -22.45
CA PHE A 336 -15.43 -0.66 -22.77
C PHE A 336 -15.14 0.16 -21.52
N ALA A 337 -15.97 0.04 -20.49
CA ALA A 337 -15.82 0.80 -19.25
C ALA A 337 -14.45 0.54 -18.57
N ILE A 338 -14.06 -0.72 -18.46
CA ILE A 338 -12.76 -1.09 -17.89
C ILE A 338 -11.60 -0.53 -18.72
N ARG A 339 -11.65 -0.64 -20.06
CA ARG A 339 -10.61 -0.09 -20.92
C ARG A 339 -10.53 1.42 -20.82
N TYR A 340 -11.66 2.09 -20.84
CA TYR A 340 -11.76 3.54 -20.73
C TYR A 340 -11.16 4.05 -19.42
N LEU A 341 -11.53 3.46 -18.29
CA LEU A 341 -11.00 3.80 -16.98
C LEU A 341 -9.49 3.55 -16.89
N LYS A 342 -9.05 2.36 -17.31
CA LYS A 342 -7.61 2.02 -17.27
C LYS A 342 -6.75 2.92 -18.14
N THR A 343 -7.25 3.38 -19.28
CA THR A 343 -6.41 4.12 -20.22
C THR A 343 -6.21 5.57 -19.79
N THR A 344 -7.23 6.21 -19.22
CA THR A 344 -7.20 7.67 -19.05
C THR A 344 -7.69 8.19 -17.70
N HIS A 345 -8.39 7.38 -16.88
CA HIS A 345 -9.17 7.89 -15.77
C HIS A 345 -9.07 7.07 -14.46
N CYS A 346 -7.90 6.46 -14.19
CA CYS A 346 -7.66 5.82 -12.90
C CYS A 346 -7.63 6.80 -11.71
N ASP A 347 -7.53 8.09 -11.97
CA ASP A 347 -7.65 9.18 -11.01
C ASP A 347 -9.05 9.23 -10.35
N LEU A 348 -10.07 8.73 -11.03
CA LEU A 348 -11.43 8.61 -10.49
C LEU A 348 -11.48 7.88 -9.13
N PHE A 349 -10.62 6.89 -8.91
CA PHE A 349 -10.59 6.13 -7.65
C PHE A 349 -10.13 6.95 -6.46
N PHE A 350 -9.55 8.12 -6.68
CA PHE A 350 -9.00 9.00 -5.65
C PHE A 350 -9.72 10.34 -5.56
N ALA A 351 -10.77 10.54 -6.40
CA ALA A 351 -11.51 11.79 -6.45
C ALA A 351 -12.55 11.90 -5.33
N ASP A 352 -12.76 13.12 -4.84
CA ASP A 352 -13.86 13.46 -3.92
C ASP A 352 -15.21 13.51 -4.64
N ALA A 353 -15.20 13.93 -5.91
CA ALA A 353 -16.37 14.00 -6.76
C ALA A 353 -16.00 13.79 -8.23
N VAL A 354 -17.00 13.50 -9.05
CA VAL A 354 -16.82 13.33 -10.48
C VAL A 354 -17.84 14.16 -11.28
N ILE A 355 -17.37 14.73 -12.40
CA ILE A 355 -18.23 15.35 -13.38
C ILE A 355 -18.11 14.54 -14.67
N LEU A 356 -19.22 13.99 -15.13
CA LEU A 356 -19.31 13.29 -16.41
C LEU A 356 -19.79 14.26 -17.46
N VAL A 357 -19.04 14.41 -18.56
CA VAL A 357 -19.34 15.31 -19.67
C VAL A 357 -19.37 14.57 -20.98
N GLU A 358 -20.12 15.07 -21.96
CA GLU A 358 -20.22 14.43 -23.27
C GLU A 358 -19.00 14.69 -24.15
N GLY A 359 -18.46 15.90 -24.10
CA GLY A 359 -17.43 16.31 -25.04
C GLY A 359 -16.28 17.10 -24.45
N SER A 360 -15.31 17.38 -25.31
CA SER A 360 -14.10 18.11 -24.96
C SER A 360 -14.33 19.60 -24.68
N ALA A 361 -15.41 20.17 -25.20
CA ALA A 361 -15.76 21.57 -24.95
C ALA A 361 -16.10 21.79 -23.47
N GLU A 362 -16.99 20.97 -22.90
CA GLU A 362 -17.35 20.99 -21.49
C GLU A 362 -16.11 20.70 -20.62
N ARG A 363 -15.31 19.70 -20.99
CA ARG A 363 -14.09 19.35 -20.28
C ARG A 363 -13.10 20.51 -20.19
N MET A 364 -12.98 21.31 -21.24
CA MET A 364 -12.09 22.48 -21.26
C MET A 364 -12.66 23.69 -20.50
N LEU A 365 -13.98 23.90 -20.58
CA LEU A 365 -14.62 25.09 -20.01
C LEU A 365 -14.93 24.95 -18.51
N LEU A 366 -15.27 23.75 -18.04
CA LEU A 366 -15.66 23.52 -16.64
C LEU A 366 -14.60 23.94 -15.62
N PRO A 367 -13.30 23.60 -15.77
CA PRO A 367 -12.28 24.06 -14.84
C PRO A 367 -12.21 25.59 -14.74
N HIS A 368 -12.41 26.29 -15.87
CA HIS A 368 -12.47 27.74 -15.91
C HIS A 368 -13.67 28.27 -15.14
N PHE A 369 -14.87 27.75 -15.40
CA PHE A 369 -16.09 28.17 -14.67
C PHE A 369 -16.00 27.86 -13.17
N MET A 370 -15.46 26.68 -12.80
CA MET A 370 -15.26 26.32 -11.40
C MET A 370 -14.32 27.30 -10.71
N HIS A 371 -13.20 27.64 -11.33
CA HIS A 371 -12.23 28.55 -10.76
C HIS A 371 -12.82 29.97 -10.50
N TYR A 372 -13.60 30.51 -11.44
CA TYR A 372 -14.09 31.88 -11.34
C TYR A 372 -15.46 32.02 -10.62
N HIS A 373 -16.30 31.01 -10.67
CA HIS A 373 -17.67 31.09 -10.14
C HIS A 373 -17.93 30.23 -8.92
N PHE A 374 -17.06 29.22 -8.67
CA PHE A 374 -17.20 28.27 -7.56
C PHE A 374 -15.85 27.99 -6.90
N PRO A 375 -15.16 29.03 -6.39
CA PRO A 375 -13.81 28.91 -5.84
C PRO A 375 -13.73 27.93 -4.66
N GLU A 376 -14.82 27.69 -3.95
CA GLU A 376 -14.92 26.70 -2.88
C GLU A 376 -14.65 25.26 -3.36
N LEU A 377 -14.90 24.95 -4.64
CA LEU A 377 -14.63 23.64 -5.21
C LEU A 377 -13.13 23.39 -5.48
N THR A 378 -12.30 24.42 -5.44
CA THR A 378 -10.85 24.28 -5.69
C THR A 378 -10.11 23.53 -4.58
N THR A 379 -10.72 23.37 -3.43
CA THR A 379 -10.19 22.59 -2.30
C THR A 379 -10.50 21.10 -2.38
N SER A 380 -11.34 20.68 -3.33
CA SER A 380 -11.74 19.29 -3.55
C SER A 380 -11.12 18.76 -4.84
N TYR A 381 -10.74 17.49 -4.82
CA TYR A 381 -10.24 16.81 -6.01
C TYR A 381 -11.42 16.31 -6.85
N ILE A 382 -11.75 17.03 -7.91
CA ILE A 382 -12.86 16.72 -8.82
C ILE A 382 -12.31 16.18 -10.13
N SER A 383 -12.65 14.93 -10.45
CA SER A 383 -12.29 14.31 -11.73
C SER A 383 -13.35 14.63 -12.78
N ILE A 384 -12.92 15.12 -13.95
CA ILE A 384 -13.82 15.44 -15.08
C ILE A 384 -13.59 14.41 -16.18
N LEU A 385 -14.59 13.57 -16.44
CA LEU A 385 -14.54 12.48 -17.40
C LEU A 385 -15.33 12.84 -18.67
N GLU A 386 -14.66 12.83 -19.82
CA GLU A 386 -15.28 12.97 -21.14
C GLU A 386 -15.70 11.59 -21.66
N ILE A 387 -16.99 11.33 -21.78
CA ILE A 387 -17.52 9.99 -22.09
C ILE A 387 -17.71 9.75 -23.58
N GLY A 388 -17.70 10.80 -24.40
CA GLY A 388 -17.86 10.69 -25.83
C GLY A 388 -19.32 10.33 -26.23
N GLY A 389 -20.24 11.27 -26.03
CA GLY A 389 -21.66 11.13 -26.31
C GLY A 389 -22.52 10.72 -25.11
N SER A 390 -23.78 10.43 -25.33
CA SER A 390 -24.83 10.22 -24.31
C SER A 390 -24.72 8.89 -23.52
N HIS A 391 -23.51 8.40 -23.27
CA HIS A 391 -23.24 7.05 -22.75
C HIS A 391 -22.78 7.02 -21.26
N ALA A 392 -23.12 8.04 -20.50
CA ALA A 392 -22.79 8.07 -19.06
C ALA A 392 -23.42 6.90 -18.28
N ASP A 393 -24.56 6.40 -18.75
CA ASP A 393 -25.24 5.22 -18.22
C ASP A 393 -24.37 3.96 -18.17
N LYS A 394 -23.37 3.84 -19.05
CA LYS A 394 -22.42 2.69 -19.04
C LYS A 394 -21.51 2.68 -17.80
N LEU A 395 -21.24 3.84 -17.21
CA LEU A 395 -20.46 3.96 -15.98
C LEU A 395 -21.31 3.87 -14.71
N ARG A 396 -22.65 3.81 -14.84
CA ARG A 396 -23.60 3.74 -13.73
C ARG A 396 -23.21 2.70 -12.67
N PRO A 397 -22.92 1.42 -13.00
CA PRO A 397 -22.61 0.42 -11.99
C PRO A 397 -21.37 0.78 -11.17
N LEU A 398 -20.38 1.40 -11.79
CA LEU A 398 -19.17 1.84 -11.11
C LEU A 398 -19.45 3.03 -10.19
N ILE A 399 -20.08 4.08 -10.70
CA ILE A 399 -20.37 5.31 -9.96
C ILE A 399 -21.22 5.01 -8.71
N GLU A 400 -22.27 4.21 -8.88
CA GLU A 400 -23.13 3.79 -7.77
C GLU A 400 -22.38 2.94 -6.73
N ASN A 401 -21.52 2.02 -7.16
CA ASN A 401 -20.70 1.21 -6.26
C ASN A 401 -19.62 2.00 -5.51
N LEU A 402 -19.01 2.99 -6.18
CA LEU A 402 -18.03 3.87 -5.54
C LEU A 402 -18.70 4.88 -4.61
N GLY A 403 -20.00 5.15 -4.80
CA GLY A 403 -20.76 6.13 -4.00
C GLY A 403 -20.23 7.55 -4.11
N LEU A 404 -19.63 7.92 -5.25
CA LEU A 404 -19.05 9.23 -5.48
C LEU A 404 -20.12 10.29 -5.77
N SER A 405 -19.94 11.49 -5.22
CA SER A 405 -20.73 12.64 -5.60
C SER A 405 -20.55 12.93 -7.08
N THR A 406 -21.65 12.86 -7.86
CA THR A 406 -21.55 12.86 -9.32
C THR A 406 -22.48 13.90 -9.94
N LEU A 407 -21.92 14.74 -10.81
CA LEU A 407 -22.68 15.61 -11.72
C LEU A 407 -22.54 15.07 -13.15
N ILE A 408 -23.66 14.82 -13.80
CA ILE A 408 -23.70 14.45 -15.22
C ILE A 408 -24.15 15.66 -16.01
N ILE A 409 -23.36 16.09 -16.99
CA ILE A 409 -23.71 17.17 -17.92
C ILE A 409 -23.82 16.55 -19.29
N THR A 410 -25.01 16.64 -19.88
CA THR A 410 -25.35 15.93 -21.12
C THR A 410 -26.37 16.72 -21.95
N ASP A 411 -26.39 16.49 -23.25
CA ASP A 411 -27.38 17.11 -24.15
C ASP A 411 -28.72 16.37 -24.11
N ALA A 412 -29.79 17.06 -24.36
CA ALA A 412 -31.14 16.48 -24.36
C ALA A 412 -31.43 15.63 -25.61
N ASP A 413 -30.70 15.79 -26.70
CA ASP A 413 -30.76 15.02 -27.95
C ASP A 413 -32.20 14.74 -28.47
N SER A 414 -32.88 15.77 -28.90
CA SER A 414 -34.29 15.68 -29.33
C SER A 414 -34.45 14.95 -30.67
N ILE A 415 -35.36 13.98 -30.71
CA ILE A 415 -35.75 13.24 -31.92
C ILE A 415 -37.27 13.25 -32.14
N ASP A 416 -37.70 13.21 -33.40
CA ASP A 416 -39.09 13.02 -33.76
C ASP A 416 -39.42 11.52 -33.94
N PRO A 417 -40.20 10.90 -33.04
CA PRO A 417 -40.60 9.53 -33.18
C PRO A 417 -41.51 9.23 -34.36
N LYS A 418 -42.17 10.27 -34.95
CA LYS A 418 -43.03 10.16 -36.11
C LYS A 418 -42.24 10.15 -37.44
N ASP A 419 -41.03 10.78 -37.43
CA ASP A 419 -40.14 10.82 -38.61
C ASP A 419 -38.91 9.94 -38.36
N LYS A 420 -39.12 8.62 -38.16
CA LYS A 420 -38.06 7.59 -38.02
C LYS A 420 -36.97 7.95 -37.02
N ASN A 421 -37.32 8.61 -35.94
CA ASN A 421 -36.37 9.08 -34.89
C ASN A 421 -35.30 10.04 -35.45
N LYS A 422 -35.65 10.86 -36.42
CA LYS A 422 -34.74 11.86 -36.95
C LYS A 422 -34.42 12.92 -35.87
N ALA A 423 -33.18 13.35 -35.79
CA ALA A 423 -32.75 14.44 -34.93
C ALA A 423 -33.45 15.74 -35.37
N VAL A 424 -34.04 16.46 -34.43
CA VAL A 424 -34.81 17.69 -34.64
C VAL A 424 -34.41 18.76 -33.64
N VAL A 425 -34.63 20.01 -34.04
CA VAL A 425 -34.47 21.14 -33.11
C VAL A 425 -35.54 21.02 -32.03
N PRO A 426 -35.16 21.04 -30.75
CA PRO A 426 -36.09 20.84 -29.64
C PRO A 426 -37.16 21.90 -29.58
N GLN A 427 -38.42 21.48 -29.58
CA GLN A 427 -39.61 22.37 -29.45
C GLN A 427 -40.61 21.75 -28.50
N ARG A 428 -41.26 22.55 -27.66
CA ARG A 428 -42.29 22.10 -26.73
C ARG A 428 -43.57 21.67 -27.47
N LYS A 429 -44.30 20.73 -26.88
CA LYS A 429 -45.62 20.25 -27.30
C LYS A 429 -45.66 19.55 -28.67
N GLN A 430 -44.52 19.10 -29.16
CA GLN A 430 -44.44 18.33 -30.43
C GLN A 430 -44.47 16.82 -30.21
N GLY A 431 -44.35 16.36 -28.95
CA GLY A 431 -44.26 14.94 -28.62
C GLY A 431 -42.89 14.33 -28.93
N TYR A 432 -41.87 15.16 -28.99
CA TYR A 432 -40.48 14.73 -29.20
C TYR A 432 -39.96 13.91 -28.04
N LYS A 433 -39.02 13.05 -28.34
CA LYS A 433 -38.35 12.22 -27.35
C LYS A 433 -36.84 12.52 -27.29
N THR A 434 -36.21 12.27 -26.18
CA THR A 434 -34.75 12.28 -26.11
C THR A 434 -34.16 11.02 -26.72
N ASN A 435 -33.00 11.14 -27.40
CA ASN A 435 -32.21 10.01 -27.84
C ASN A 435 -31.10 9.68 -26.83
N ASN A 436 -30.90 10.49 -25.82
CA ASN A 436 -29.87 10.33 -24.80
C ASN A 436 -30.15 9.13 -23.90
N SER A 437 -29.27 8.13 -23.93
CA SER A 437 -29.44 6.90 -23.14
C SER A 437 -29.38 7.15 -21.63
N THR A 438 -28.56 8.07 -21.18
CA THR A 438 -28.44 8.44 -19.77
C THR A 438 -29.76 8.99 -19.21
N LEU A 439 -30.43 9.88 -19.96
CA LEU A 439 -31.69 10.47 -19.56
C LEU A 439 -32.85 9.45 -19.58
N LYS A 440 -32.83 8.50 -20.51
CA LYS A 440 -33.84 7.45 -20.64
C LYS A 440 -33.72 6.34 -19.61
N THR A 441 -32.48 5.88 -19.31
CA THR A 441 -32.29 4.60 -18.61
C THR A 441 -31.70 4.76 -17.21
N TRP A 442 -31.15 5.92 -16.91
CA TRP A 442 -30.53 6.16 -15.61
C TRP A 442 -31.23 7.31 -14.85
N ILE A 443 -30.93 8.53 -15.17
CA ILE A 443 -31.44 9.71 -14.46
C ILE A 443 -31.76 10.84 -15.44
N PRO A 444 -32.97 11.40 -15.42
CA PRO A 444 -34.09 11.18 -14.49
C PRO A 444 -35.02 10.01 -14.90
N ASN A 445 -34.61 9.16 -15.84
CA ASN A 445 -35.38 8.03 -16.37
C ASN A 445 -36.70 8.49 -17.04
N LYS A 446 -36.57 9.42 -17.99
CA LYS A 446 -37.66 10.04 -18.76
C LYS A 446 -37.29 10.05 -20.24
N GLU A 447 -38.32 9.78 -21.10
CA GLU A 447 -38.14 9.78 -22.54
C GLU A 447 -38.72 11.02 -23.23
N LEU A 448 -39.85 11.53 -22.72
CA LEU A 448 -40.52 12.66 -23.35
C LEU A 448 -39.77 13.97 -23.08
N TYR A 449 -39.47 14.69 -24.15
CA TYR A 449 -38.74 15.96 -24.08
C TYR A 449 -39.46 17.02 -23.20
N ASP A 450 -40.79 17.11 -23.32
CA ASP A 450 -41.57 18.05 -22.50
C ASP A 450 -41.51 17.67 -21.01
N GLU A 451 -41.54 16.41 -20.65
CA GLU A 451 -41.36 15.97 -19.26
C GLU A 451 -39.99 16.37 -18.72
N LEU A 452 -38.93 16.17 -19.51
CA LEU A 452 -37.58 16.56 -19.12
C LEU A 452 -37.46 18.05 -18.80
N LEU A 453 -38.07 18.91 -19.62
CA LEU A 453 -38.04 20.36 -19.43
C LEU A 453 -38.83 20.86 -18.21
N ASP A 454 -39.83 20.10 -17.77
CA ASP A 454 -40.68 20.46 -16.63
C ASP A 454 -40.18 19.95 -15.29
N LEU A 455 -39.10 19.16 -15.28
CA LEU A 455 -38.49 18.62 -14.05
C LEU A 455 -37.83 19.70 -13.21
N LYS A 456 -38.11 19.68 -11.91
CA LYS A 456 -37.45 20.51 -10.92
C LYS A 456 -36.07 19.93 -10.55
N LYS A 457 -35.25 20.72 -9.86
CA LYS A 457 -33.89 20.31 -9.45
C LYS A 457 -33.87 18.98 -8.66
N GLU A 458 -34.81 18.83 -7.76
CA GLU A 458 -34.93 17.63 -6.90
C GLU A 458 -35.22 16.37 -7.72
N GLN A 459 -35.97 16.49 -8.80
CA GLN A 459 -36.33 15.39 -9.69
C GLN A 459 -35.19 15.00 -10.67
N LYS A 460 -34.18 15.88 -10.80
CA LYS A 460 -32.93 15.62 -11.56
C LYS A 460 -31.81 15.02 -10.70
N THR A 461 -32.11 14.67 -9.44
CA THR A 461 -31.19 14.11 -8.46
C THR A 461 -31.67 12.72 -8.06
N SER A 462 -30.75 11.76 -7.94
CA SER A 462 -31.05 10.42 -7.45
C SER A 462 -31.47 10.46 -5.98
N THR A 463 -32.37 9.58 -5.57
CA THR A 463 -32.80 9.42 -4.18
C THR A 463 -31.80 8.58 -3.37
N ASP A 464 -31.12 7.64 -4.02
CA ASP A 464 -30.32 6.61 -3.35
C ASP A 464 -28.82 6.93 -3.38
N PHE A 465 -28.39 7.75 -4.32
CA PHE A 465 -26.98 8.09 -4.54
C PHE A 465 -26.80 9.61 -4.72
N PRO A 466 -25.63 10.16 -4.37
CA PRO A 466 -25.34 11.59 -4.55
C PRO A 466 -25.07 11.93 -6.03
N ILE A 467 -26.04 11.63 -6.91
CA ILE A 467 -25.91 11.77 -8.37
C ILE A 467 -26.97 12.74 -8.87
N ARG A 468 -26.55 13.68 -9.70
CA ARG A 468 -27.42 14.69 -10.33
C ARG A 468 -27.10 14.82 -11.81
N VAL A 469 -28.15 15.06 -12.62
CA VAL A 469 -28.02 15.38 -14.05
C VAL A 469 -28.37 16.83 -14.35
N ALA A 470 -27.65 17.42 -15.29
CA ALA A 470 -27.90 18.72 -15.92
C ALA A 470 -27.93 18.54 -17.44
N TYR A 471 -28.90 19.17 -18.11
CA TYR A 471 -29.09 19.14 -19.57
C TYR A 471 -29.85 20.38 -20.04
#